data_1a1ea1e69b27ce778030b0cb3e401c21
#
_entry.id   1a1ea1e69b27ce778030b0cb3e401c21
#
_cell.length_a   1.000
_cell.length_b   1.000
_cell.length_c   1.000
_cell.angle_alpha   90.00
_cell.angle_beta   90.00
_cell.angle_gamma   90.00
#
_symmetry.space_group_name_H-M   'P 1'
#
loop_
_entity.id
_entity.type
_entity.pdbx_description
1 polymer ?
#
loop_
_entity_poly.entity_id
_entity_poly.type
_entity_poly.pdbx_seq_one_letter_code
_entity_poly.pdbx_strand_id
1 'polypeptide(L)'
;MPSENNPEVQYELFEDKKAINFMDNHLYDEKLIKRIYGKYYLLSINPYKEAESSFKSRKCPKCKKTRVGNYRIIYFINESTKEVEIIDIGPRRSIYKKWNWFFKSRLVSLVSRTRNRIDFLVSFSFF
;
A
#
# COMPACT_ATOMS: atom_id res chain seq x y z
N MET A 1 7.85 -10.31 22.94
CA MET A 1 7.88 -9.79 21.69
C MET A 1 9.28 -9.56 21.20
N PRO A 2 9.63 -10.20 20.15
CA PRO A 2 10.99 -10.05 19.63
C PRO A 2 11.34 -8.60 19.30
N SER A 3 10.36 -7.84 18.84
CA SER A 3 10.68 -6.48 18.43
C SER A 3 11.11 -5.59 19.58
N GLU A 4 10.66 -5.90 20.78
CA GLU A 4 11.05 -5.09 21.92
C GLU A 4 12.51 -5.23 22.23
N ASN A 5 13.05 -6.38 21.94
CA ASN A 5 14.44 -6.67 22.25
C ASN A 5 15.34 -6.56 21.05
N ASN A 6 14.80 -6.16 19.92
CA ASN A 6 15.56 -6.04 18.69
C ASN A 6 15.90 -4.57 18.45
N PRO A 7 17.17 -4.19 18.67
CA PRO A 7 17.54 -2.78 18.52
C PRO A 7 17.44 -2.27 17.09
N GLU A 8 17.29 -3.18 16.12
CA GLU A 8 17.16 -2.76 14.73
C GLU A 8 15.78 -2.26 14.38
N VAL A 9 14.78 -2.68 15.13
CA VAL A 9 13.41 -2.30 14.85
C VAL A 9 13.19 -0.86 15.31
N GLN A 10 12.82 0.01 14.37
CA GLN A 10 12.64 1.42 14.65
C GLN A 10 11.25 1.93 14.38
N TYR A 11 10.46 1.18 13.63
CA TYR A 11 9.13 1.60 13.25
C TYR A 11 8.11 0.55 13.65
N GLU A 12 6.95 1.03 14.07
CA GLU A 12 5.84 0.14 14.35
C GLU A 12 4.96 0.07 13.11
N LEU A 13 4.46 -1.13 12.81
CA LEU A 13 3.62 -1.32 11.65
C LEU A 13 2.17 -1.49 12.04
N PHE A 14 1.29 -0.88 11.27
CA PHE A 14 -0.15 -1.03 11.44
C PHE A 14 -0.75 -1.38 10.10
N GLU A 15 -1.74 -2.24 10.11
CA GLU A 15 -2.43 -2.64 8.89
C GLU A 15 -3.77 -1.94 8.81
N ASP A 16 -4.01 -1.31 7.67
CA ASP A 16 -5.33 -0.76 7.39
C ASP A 16 -6.27 -1.85 7.00
N LYS A 17 -7.54 -1.49 6.93
CA LYS A 17 -8.58 -2.44 6.63
C LYS A 17 -8.33 -3.25 5.37
N LYS A 18 -7.89 -2.59 4.31
CA LYS A 18 -7.63 -3.29 3.05
C LYS A 18 -6.52 -4.32 3.20
N ALA A 19 -5.48 -3.96 3.93
CA ALA A 19 -4.38 -4.88 4.15
C ALA A 19 -4.82 -6.06 5.01
N ILE A 20 -5.59 -5.77 6.04
CA ILE A 20 -6.12 -6.83 6.90
C ILE A 20 -6.97 -7.79 6.09
N ASN A 21 -7.85 -7.24 5.25
CA ASN A 21 -8.70 -8.07 4.41
C ASN A 21 -7.90 -8.94 3.46
N PHE A 22 -6.85 -8.37 2.89
CA PHE A 22 -5.99 -9.16 2.00
C PHE A 22 -5.37 -10.32 2.76
N MET A 23 -4.81 -10.05 3.93
CA MET A 23 -4.16 -11.10 4.70
C MET A 23 -5.15 -12.19 5.10
N ASP A 24 -6.35 -11.78 5.55
CA ASP A 24 -7.36 -12.73 5.93
C ASP A 24 -7.78 -13.63 4.77
N ASN A 25 -7.85 -13.05 3.58
CA ASN A 25 -8.29 -13.80 2.41
C ASN A 25 -7.19 -14.69 1.83
N HIS A 26 -5.97 -14.56 2.32
CA HIS A 26 -4.85 -15.33 1.77
C HIS A 26 -4.16 -16.19 2.82
N LEU A 27 -4.85 -16.48 3.91
CA LEU A 27 -4.25 -17.30 4.97
C LEU A 27 -3.89 -18.70 4.49
N TYR A 28 -4.58 -19.18 3.47
CA TYR A 28 -4.30 -20.49 2.91
C TYR A 28 -2.94 -20.55 2.20
N ASP A 29 -2.40 -19.39 1.83
CA ASP A 29 -1.13 -19.33 1.12
C ASP A 29 -0.03 -18.97 2.10
N GLU A 30 0.42 -19.97 2.84
CA GLU A 30 1.41 -19.74 3.90
C GLU A 30 2.70 -19.15 3.39
N LYS A 31 3.12 -19.55 2.21
CA LYS A 31 4.36 -19.06 1.66
C LYS A 31 4.27 -17.56 1.41
N LEU A 32 3.17 -17.14 0.84
CA LEU A 32 2.97 -15.71 0.59
C LEU A 32 2.91 -14.92 1.90
N ILE A 33 2.16 -15.44 2.86
CA ILE A 33 2.02 -14.78 4.14
C ILE A 33 3.37 -14.62 4.82
N LYS A 34 4.19 -15.66 4.79
CA LYS A 34 5.52 -15.59 5.38
C LYS A 34 6.38 -14.55 4.69
N ARG A 35 6.27 -14.45 3.39
CA ARG A 35 7.06 -13.48 2.64
C ARG A 35 6.62 -12.07 2.96
N ILE A 36 5.32 -11.88 3.14
CA ILE A 36 4.80 -10.57 3.50
C ILE A 36 5.29 -10.17 4.89
N TYR A 37 5.23 -11.09 5.85
CA TYR A 37 5.74 -10.79 7.19
C TYR A 37 7.24 -10.52 7.17
N GLY A 38 7.97 -11.22 6.32
CA GLY A 38 9.38 -10.92 6.14
C GLY A 38 9.62 -9.52 5.67
N LYS A 39 8.80 -9.07 4.73
CA LYS A 39 8.89 -7.70 4.25
C LYS A 39 8.49 -6.70 5.33
N TYR A 40 7.47 -7.03 6.10
CA TYR A 40 7.07 -6.19 7.23
C TYR A 40 8.24 -5.96 8.17
N TYR A 41 8.98 -7.02 8.45
CA TYR A 41 10.14 -6.89 9.32
C TYR A 41 11.16 -5.91 8.73
N LEU A 42 11.42 -6.03 7.45
CA LEU A 42 12.36 -5.13 6.79
C LEU A 42 11.86 -3.69 6.82
N LEU A 43 10.56 -3.51 6.66
CA LEU A 43 9.97 -2.17 6.73
C LEU A 43 10.10 -1.58 8.13
N SER A 44 10.06 -2.43 9.15
CA SER A 44 10.19 -1.93 10.51
C SER A 44 11.61 -1.46 10.80
N ILE A 45 12.56 -1.94 10.03
CA ILE A 45 13.95 -1.53 10.19
C ILE A 45 14.22 -0.26 9.42
N ASN A 46 13.89 -0.27 8.12
CA ASN A 46 14.12 0.91 7.29
C ASN A 46 13.13 0.93 6.14
N PRO A 47 11.99 1.58 6.34
CA PRO A 47 10.95 1.59 5.31
C PRO A 47 11.32 2.38 4.07
N TYR A 48 12.28 3.27 4.16
CA TYR A 48 12.70 4.03 2.99
C TYR A 48 13.52 3.17 2.04
N LYS A 49 14.35 2.31 2.60
CA LYS A 49 15.23 1.46 1.80
C LYS A 49 14.43 0.45 0.98
N GLU A 50 13.32 -0.02 1.51
CA GLU A 50 12.54 -1.05 0.86
C GLU A 50 11.63 -0.51 -0.24
N ALA A 51 11.50 0.79 -0.36
CA ALA A 51 10.58 1.38 -1.32
C ALA A 51 11.10 1.21 -2.75
N GLU A 52 10.19 0.82 -3.64
CA GLU A 52 10.50 0.84 -5.07
C GLU A 52 10.48 2.28 -5.54
N SER A 53 11.31 2.56 -6.53
CA SER A 53 11.38 3.92 -7.05
C SER A 53 10.11 4.26 -7.82
N SER A 54 9.86 5.54 -7.90
CA SER A 54 8.81 6.16 -8.70
C SER A 54 7.43 5.52 -8.58
N PHE A 55 6.81 5.77 -7.48
CA PHE A 55 5.41 5.44 -7.29
C PHE A 55 4.67 6.73 -7.01
N LYS A 56 3.67 7.02 -7.81
CA LYS A 56 2.86 8.21 -7.62
C LYS A 56 1.40 7.85 -7.74
N SER A 57 0.62 8.33 -6.81
CA SER A 57 -0.79 8.07 -6.79
C SER A 57 -1.51 9.31 -6.31
N ARG A 58 -2.60 9.64 -6.99
CA ARG A 58 -3.42 10.77 -6.55
C ARG A 58 -4.13 10.46 -5.25
N LYS A 59 -4.41 9.19 -5.01
CA LYS A 59 -5.06 8.80 -3.77
C LYS A 59 -4.17 8.96 -2.57
N CYS A 60 -2.88 8.78 -2.76
CA CYS A 60 -1.94 8.90 -1.66
C CYS A 60 -0.61 9.37 -2.20
N PRO A 61 -0.45 10.69 -2.35
CA PRO A 61 0.77 11.22 -2.95
C PRO A 61 2.04 10.87 -2.20
N LYS A 62 1.94 10.65 -0.90
CA LYS A 62 3.12 10.33 -0.09
C LYS A 62 3.30 8.86 0.19
N CYS A 63 2.42 8.03 -0.34
CA CYS A 63 2.56 6.60 -0.13
C CYS A 63 3.71 6.05 -0.93
N LYS A 64 4.26 4.97 -0.42
CA LYS A 64 5.33 4.24 -1.09
C LYS A 64 4.84 2.84 -1.36
N LYS A 65 5.55 2.15 -2.22
CA LYS A 65 5.23 0.75 -2.49
C LYS A 65 6.49 -0.08 -2.37
N THR A 66 6.30 -1.34 -2.01
CA THR A 66 7.41 -2.27 -1.95
C THR A 66 6.96 -3.60 -2.56
N ARG A 67 7.94 -4.40 -2.91
CA ARG A 67 7.71 -5.60 -3.68
C ARG A 67 7.80 -6.85 -2.82
N VAL A 68 6.84 -7.76 -3.03
CA VAL A 68 6.90 -9.09 -2.46
C VAL A 68 6.53 -10.05 -3.59
N GLY A 69 7.54 -10.53 -4.32
CA GLY A 69 7.28 -11.36 -5.48
C GLY A 69 6.44 -10.62 -6.51
N ASN A 70 5.31 -11.21 -6.87
CA ASN A 70 4.39 -10.57 -7.81
C ASN A 70 3.38 -9.67 -7.13
N TYR A 71 3.55 -9.45 -5.85
CA TYR A 71 2.64 -8.62 -5.07
C TYR A 71 3.30 -7.31 -4.70
N ARG A 72 2.47 -6.35 -4.40
CA ARG A 72 2.96 -5.04 -3.95
C ARG A 72 2.25 -4.65 -2.69
N ILE A 73 3.00 -3.98 -1.81
CA ILE A 73 2.45 -3.43 -0.58
C ILE A 73 2.54 -1.92 -0.68
N ILE A 74 1.40 -1.26 -0.49
CA ILE A 74 1.34 0.19 -0.45
C ILE A 74 1.38 0.61 1.01
N TYR A 75 2.27 1.52 1.33
CA TYR A 75 2.42 1.92 2.72
C TYR A 75 2.77 3.39 2.85
N PHE A 76 2.56 3.91 4.04
CA PHE A 76 2.83 5.31 4.36
C PHE A 76 3.69 5.35 5.60
N ILE A 77 4.70 6.23 5.59
CA ILE A 77 5.61 6.36 6.71
C ILE A 77 5.26 7.62 7.48
N ASN A 78 4.98 7.46 8.76
CA ASN A 78 4.77 8.59 9.66
C ASN A 78 6.03 8.75 10.49
N GLU A 79 6.87 9.66 10.06
CA GLU A 79 8.17 9.82 10.69
C GLU A 79 8.07 10.39 12.10
N SER A 80 7.09 11.23 12.34
CA SER A 80 6.97 11.84 13.66
C SER A 80 6.61 10.84 14.73
N THR A 81 5.85 9.82 14.39
CA THR A 81 5.48 8.78 15.35
C THR A 81 6.26 7.50 15.16
N LYS A 82 7.10 7.44 14.13
CA LYS A 82 7.86 6.23 13.79
C LYS A 82 6.94 5.05 13.55
N GLU A 83 5.95 5.29 12.70
CA GLU A 83 4.98 4.27 12.35
C GLU A 83 4.93 4.09 10.85
N VAL A 84 4.67 2.86 10.44
CA VAL A 84 4.45 2.53 9.03
C VAL A 84 3.05 1.95 8.92
N GLU A 85 2.23 2.61 8.14
CA GLU A 85 0.85 2.18 7.95
C GLU A 85 0.77 1.40 6.65
N ILE A 86 0.37 0.14 6.74
CA ILE A 86 0.21 -0.71 5.56
C ILE A 86 -1.18 -0.46 5.01
N ILE A 87 -1.24 0.21 3.87
CA ILE A 87 -2.50 0.69 3.31
C ILE A 87 -3.21 -0.40 2.52
N ASP A 88 -2.46 -1.09 1.66
CA ASP A 88 -3.07 -2.06 0.77
C ASP A 88 -2.05 -3.06 0.31
N ILE A 89 -2.51 -4.26 -0.02
CA ILE A 89 -1.65 -5.31 -0.56
C ILE A 89 -2.41 -5.96 -1.70
N GLY A 90 -1.71 -6.27 -2.76
CA GLY A 90 -2.35 -6.97 -3.86
C GLY A 90 -1.37 -7.32 -4.96
N PRO A 91 -1.84 -8.10 -5.94
CA PRO A 91 -1.02 -8.41 -7.09
C PRO A 91 -0.60 -7.14 -7.81
N ARG A 92 0.59 -7.17 -8.36
CA ARG A 92 1.16 -6.00 -9.02
C ARG A 92 0.18 -5.35 -9.99
N ARG A 93 -0.43 -6.15 -10.84
CA ARG A 93 -1.33 -5.61 -11.85
C ARG A 93 -2.55 -4.93 -11.24
N SER A 94 -3.15 -5.58 -10.26
CA SER A 94 -4.33 -5.01 -9.61
C SER A 94 -4.01 -3.75 -8.84
N ILE A 95 -2.89 -3.78 -8.14
CA ILE A 95 -2.47 -2.62 -7.35
C ILE A 95 -2.20 -1.44 -8.26
N TYR A 96 -1.55 -1.68 -9.38
CA TYR A 96 -1.25 -0.60 -10.30
C TYR A 96 -2.51 0.02 -10.88
N LYS A 97 -3.48 -0.81 -11.24
CA LYS A 97 -4.74 -0.29 -11.73
C LYS A 97 -5.44 0.55 -10.69
N LYS A 98 -5.38 0.09 -9.47
CA LYS A 98 -6.09 0.73 -8.39
C LYS A 98 -5.42 2.02 -7.95
N TRP A 99 -4.10 2.01 -7.82
CA TRP A 99 -3.37 3.13 -7.23
C TRP A 99 -2.66 4.01 -8.24
N ASN A 100 -2.35 3.47 -9.41
CA ASN A 100 -1.77 4.26 -10.48
C ASN A 100 -2.81 4.76 -11.46
N TRP A 101 -4.04 4.79 -11.05
CA TRP A 101 -5.08 5.26 -11.94
C TRP A 101 -4.95 6.73 -12.24
N PHE A 102 -3.88 7.32 -11.76
CA PHE A 102 -3.56 8.67 -12.12
C PHE A 102 -3.55 8.85 -13.63
N PHE A 103 -2.98 7.91 -14.35
CA PHE A 103 -2.98 7.98 -15.80
C PHE A 103 -4.38 7.87 -16.34
N LYS A 104 -5.13 6.96 -15.78
CA LYS A 104 -6.50 6.81 -16.17
C LYS A 104 -7.32 8.01 -15.77
N SER A 105 -7.00 8.56 -14.64
CA SER A 105 -7.78 9.68 -14.16
C SER A 105 -7.62 10.89 -15.04
N ARG A 106 -6.55 10.96 -15.80
CA ARG A 106 -6.42 12.03 -16.76
C ARG A 106 -7.51 11.91 -17.79
N LEU A 107 -7.70 10.73 -18.30
CA LEU A 107 -8.75 10.47 -19.27
C LEU A 107 -10.11 10.56 -18.62
N VAL A 108 -10.20 9.96 -17.48
CA VAL A 108 -11.47 9.93 -16.77
C VAL A 108 -11.91 11.31 -16.32
N SER A 109 -10.97 12.12 -15.90
CA SER A 109 -11.35 13.43 -15.43
C SER A 109 -11.83 14.31 -16.56
N LEU A 110 -11.41 14.02 -17.76
CA LEU A 110 -11.96 14.73 -18.90
C LEU A 110 -13.42 14.38 -19.06
N VAL A 111 -13.72 13.13 -18.83
CA VAL A 111 -15.08 12.66 -18.93
C VAL A 111 -15.93 13.10 -17.74
N SER A 112 -15.37 12.92 -16.58
CA SER A 112 -16.15 13.19 -15.38
C SER A 112 -16.37 14.66 -15.16
N ARG A 113 -15.62 15.48 -15.82
CA ARG A 113 -15.87 16.89 -15.71
C ARG A 113 -17.22 17.25 -16.25
N THR A 114 -17.68 16.45 -17.15
CA THR A 114 -18.97 16.68 -17.71
C THR A 114 -20.07 16.23 -16.80
N ARG A 115 -19.76 15.37 -15.85
CA ARG A 115 -20.77 14.90 -15.00
C ARG A 115 -20.72 15.54 -13.66
N ASN A 116 -19.80 16.02 -13.23
CA ASN A 116 -19.70 16.62 -12.05
C ASN A 116 -19.45 15.92 -10.95
N ARG A 117 -19.04 15.37 -10.50
CA ARG A 117 -18.54 14.63 -9.68
C ARG A 117 -18.86 14.13 -8.73
N ILE A 118 -19.28 13.79 -8.63
CA ILE A 118 -19.43 13.23 -7.84
C ILE A 118 -19.32 12.17 -7.74
N ASP A 119 -19.43 11.75 -8.11
CA ASP A 119 -19.22 10.64 -8.16
C ASP A 119 -18.25 10.16 -8.32
N PHE A 120 -17.74 10.66 -8.32
CA PHE A 120 -16.77 10.25 -8.47
C PHE A 120 -16.16 9.80 -7.82
N LEU A 121 -16.35 9.94 -7.28
CA LEU A 121 -15.86 9.53 -6.70
C LEU A 121 -16.17 8.62 -6.51
N VAL A 122 -16.84 8.40 -6.91
CA VAL A 122 -17.13 7.69 -6.93
C VAL A 122 -16.84 6.82 -7.36
N SER A 123 -16.86 6.73 -7.51
CA SER A 123 -16.56 6.12 -8.00
C SER A 123 -15.80 5.67 -8.08
N PHE A 124 -15.57 6.05 -7.70
CA PHE A 124 -14.94 5.98 -7.82
C PHE A 124 -14.71 5.45 -7.40
N SER A 125 -15.03 5.53 -6.88
CA SER A 125 -14.95 5.34 -6.61
C SER A 125 -14.96 4.59 -6.60
N PHE A 126 -15.04 4.48 -6.62
CA PHE A 126 -15.19 4.43 -6.90
C PHE A 126 -14.98 3.99 -7.02
N PHE A 127 -15.11 3.73 -6.68
CA PHE A 127 -14.92 3.91 -6.88
C PHE A 127 -14.81 3.69 -6.74
#